data_92cf9fb8834310aa16962a5ab398d5cb
#
_entry.id   92cf9fb8834310aa16962a5ab398d5cb
#
_cell.length_a   1.000
_cell.length_b   1.000
_cell.length_c   1.000
_cell.angle_alpha   90.00
_cell.angle_beta   90.00
_cell.angle_gamma   90.00
#
_symmetry.space_group_name_H-M   'P 1'
#
loop_
_entity.id
_entity.type
_entity.pdbx_description
1 polymer ?
#
loop_
_entity_poly.entity_id
_entity_poly.type
_entity_poly.pdbx_seq_one_letter_code
_entity_poly.pdbx_strand_id
1 'polypeptide(L)'
;EMLTGSNSETIIVKISALLSQHGVIFALLAGVILAGILASTMSTSDSQLLAASSAVSSDILGAFRKDSSNKNGSMAAARITLLVISVVAAFIARNPDSSVFAIVSFAWAGFGAAFGPVVLFSLFWKRTNKWGALAGMVCGGSMVFIWKYLIRPLGGIWNIYELLPAFLIACAAIVIVSLLTPKPSKEIEEEFDRVAQMK
;
A
#
# COMPACT_ATOMS: atom_id res chain seq x y z
N GLU A 1 24.82 14.54 -17.71
CA GLU A 1 24.48 14.20 -16.32
C GLU A 1 23.91 12.80 -16.28
N MET A 2 24.53 11.91 -15.51
CA MET A 2 23.97 10.58 -15.28
C MET A 2 22.66 10.73 -14.51
N LEU A 3 21.58 10.17 -15.07
CA LEU A 3 20.28 10.15 -14.43
C LEU A 3 20.28 9.08 -13.32
N THR A 4 20.68 9.47 -12.12
CA THR A 4 20.74 8.59 -10.94
C THR A 4 19.77 9.05 -9.86
N GLY A 5 19.22 8.11 -9.08
CA GLY A 5 18.29 8.42 -8.01
C GLY A 5 16.97 9.03 -8.50
N SER A 6 16.47 10.04 -7.81
CA SER A 6 15.21 10.73 -8.13
C SER A 6 15.22 11.41 -9.52
N ASN A 7 16.40 11.78 -10.02
CA ASN A 7 16.53 12.37 -11.35
C ASN A 7 16.19 11.39 -12.49
N SER A 8 16.29 10.08 -12.28
CA SER A 8 15.89 9.09 -13.28
C SER A 8 14.38 9.06 -13.51
N GLU A 9 13.59 9.43 -12.50
CA GLU A 9 12.13 9.50 -12.58
C GLU A 9 11.64 10.66 -13.46
N THR A 10 12.48 11.67 -13.71
CA THR A 10 12.14 12.84 -14.54
C THR A 10 12.48 12.66 -16.02
N ILE A 11 12.94 11.48 -16.46
CA ILE A 11 13.46 11.25 -17.82
C ILE A 11 12.43 11.60 -18.90
N ILE A 12 11.16 11.23 -18.71
CA ILE A 12 10.10 11.52 -19.68
C ILE A 12 9.84 13.01 -19.78
N VAL A 13 9.90 13.75 -18.68
CA VAL A 13 9.75 15.20 -18.65
C VAL A 13 10.91 15.86 -19.39
N LYS A 14 12.14 15.40 -19.17
CA LYS A 14 13.35 15.91 -19.86
C LYS A 14 13.29 15.61 -21.35
N ILE A 15 12.88 14.42 -21.76
CA ILE A 15 12.71 14.08 -23.18
C ILE A 15 11.63 14.97 -23.82
N SER A 16 10.49 15.18 -23.15
CA SER A 16 9.44 16.07 -23.64
C SER A 16 9.93 17.50 -23.78
N ALA A 17 10.73 17.99 -22.83
CA ALA A 17 11.33 19.32 -22.92
C ALA A 17 12.31 19.46 -24.08
N LEU A 18 13.15 18.44 -24.34
CA LEU A 18 14.03 18.40 -25.50
C LEU A 18 13.23 18.33 -26.81
N LEU A 19 12.20 17.51 -26.86
CA LEU A 19 11.35 17.37 -28.04
C LEU A 19 10.69 18.70 -28.42
N SER A 20 10.24 19.46 -27.44
CA SER A 20 9.55 20.75 -27.66
C SER A 20 10.42 21.82 -28.36
N GLN A 21 11.75 21.64 -28.36
CA GLN A 21 12.67 22.57 -29.02
C GLN A 21 12.78 22.37 -30.54
N HIS A 22 12.20 21.29 -31.10
CA HIS A 22 12.33 20.92 -32.51
C HIS A 22 11.17 21.43 -33.39
N GLY A 23 10.39 22.40 -32.91
CA GLY A 23 9.32 23.04 -33.67
C GLY A 23 7.92 22.81 -33.10
N VAL A 24 6.92 23.49 -33.67
CA VAL A 24 5.57 23.57 -33.11
C VAL A 24 4.89 22.20 -33.00
N ILE A 25 5.05 21.33 -33.98
CA ILE A 25 4.43 19.99 -33.97
C ILE A 25 5.02 19.16 -32.83
N PHE A 26 6.33 19.18 -32.65
CA PHE A 26 7.01 18.48 -31.57
C PHE A 26 6.67 19.06 -30.18
N ALA A 27 6.47 20.38 -30.11
CA ALA A 27 6.02 21.03 -28.88
C ALA A 27 4.58 20.59 -28.51
N LEU A 28 3.68 20.46 -29.49
CA LEU A 28 2.33 19.93 -29.24
C LEU A 28 2.36 18.47 -28.77
N LEU A 29 3.17 17.62 -29.39
CA LEU A 29 3.36 16.23 -28.96
C LEU A 29 3.90 16.15 -27.53
N ALA A 30 4.89 16.94 -27.19
CA ALA A 30 5.43 17.04 -25.84
C ALA A 30 4.37 17.48 -24.82
N GLY A 31 3.52 18.44 -25.20
CA GLY A 31 2.39 18.89 -24.40
C GLY A 31 1.37 17.78 -24.14
N VAL A 32 1.04 17.00 -25.15
CA VAL A 32 0.12 15.82 -25.01
C VAL A 32 0.71 14.77 -24.08
N ILE A 33 2.02 14.47 -24.19
CA ILE A 33 2.69 13.51 -23.31
C ILE A 33 2.61 13.99 -21.85
N LEU A 34 2.96 15.25 -21.59
CA LEU A 34 2.92 15.80 -20.24
C LEU A 34 1.50 15.88 -19.66
N ALA A 35 0.52 16.26 -20.49
CA ALA A 35 -0.89 16.26 -20.12
C ALA A 35 -1.39 14.85 -19.79
N GLY A 36 -0.96 13.83 -20.54
CA GLY A 36 -1.29 12.42 -20.28
C GLY A 36 -0.73 11.93 -18.94
N ILE A 37 0.50 12.28 -18.61
CA ILE A 37 1.10 11.96 -17.31
C ILE A 37 0.32 12.62 -16.17
N LEU A 38 0.00 13.90 -16.30
CA LEU A 38 -0.78 14.64 -15.31
C LEU A 38 -2.17 14.02 -15.12
N ALA A 39 -2.87 13.74 -16.21
CA ALA A 39 -4.21 13.13 -16.16
C ALA A 39 -4.20 11.77 -15.47
N SER A 40 -3.23 10.92 -15.79
CA SER A 40 -3.05 9.61 -15.14
C SER A 40 -2.79 9.73 -13.64
N THR A 41 -1.91 10.64 -13.26
CA THR A 41 -1.56 10.90 -11.85
C THR A 41 -2.77 11.42 -11.07
N MET A 42 -3.52 12.37 -11.64
CA MET A 42 -4.72 12.94 -11.01
C MET A 42 -5.80 11.88 -10.81
N SER A 43 -6.08 11.06 -11.82
CA SER A 43 -7.07 9.98 -11.75
C SER A 43 -6.75 8.97 -10.64
N THR A 44 -5.48 8.58 -10.52
CA THR A 44 -5.03 7.65 -9.48
C THR A 44 -5.10 8.29 -8.09
N SER A 45 -4.67 9.53 -7.95
CA SER A 45 -4.70 10.27 -6.68
C SER A 45 -6.11 10.45 -6.16
N ASP A 46 -7.07 10.79 -7.03
CA ASP A 46 -8.48 10.93 -6.65
C ASP A 46 -9.05 9.64 -6.08
N SER A 47 -8.79 8.51 -6.75
CA SER A 47 -9.27 7.20 -6.31
C SER A 47 -8.66 6.79 -4.96
N GLN A 48 -7.38 7.02 -4.77
CA GLN A 48 -6.68 6.71 -3.52
C GLN A 48 -7.14 7.60 -2.36
N LEU A 49 -7.31 8.90 -2.61
CA LEU A 49 -7.81 9.85 -1.61
C LEU A 49 -9.24 9.51 -1.18
N LEU A 50 -10.11 9.15 -2.13
CA LEU A 50 -11.48 8.73 -1.83
C LEU A 50 -11.50 7.42 -1.02
N ALA A 51 -10.70 6.43 -1.40
CA ALA A 51 -10.59 5.17 -0.67
C ALA A 51 -10.08 5.38 0.76
N ALA A 52 -9.01 6.16 0.94
CA ALA A 52 -8.45 6.47 2.26
C ALA A 52 -9.44 7.26 3.12
N SER A 53 -10.12 8.26 2.54
CA SER A 53 -11.13 9.06 3.22
C SER A 53 -12.34 8.21 3.65
N SER A 54 -12.78 7.28 2.79
CA SER A 54 -13.86 6.34 3.10
C SER A 54 -13.46 5.39 4.23
N ALA A 55 -12.26 4.80 4.18
CA ALA A 55 -11.77 3.91 5.22
C ALA A 55 -11.73 4.61 6.60
N VAL A 56 -11.20 5.81 6.67
CA VAL A 56 -11.17 6.56 7.94
C VAL A 56 -12.58 6.95 8.41
N SER A 57 -13.42 7.45 7.53
CA SER A 57 -14.75 7.97 7.92
C SER A 57 -15.76 6.86 8.20
N SER A 58 -15.71 5.76 7.47
CA SER A 58 -16.66 4.65 7.62
C SER A 58 -16.17 3.60 8.60
N ASP A 59 -14.91 3.19 8.49
CA ASP A 59 -14.41 2.05 9.26
C ASP A 59 -13.90 2.49 10.64
N ILE A 60 -13.06 3.55 10.69
CA ILE A 60 -12.49 4.02 11.95
C ILE A 60 -13.52 4.84 12.74
N LEU A 61 -14.01 5.94 12.17
CA LEU A 61 -14.94 6.81 12.87
C LEU A 61 -16.32 6.17 13.06
N GLY A 62 -16.74 5.30 12.13
CA GLY A 62 -17.97 4.52 12.24
C GLY A 62 -17.94 3.54 13.41
N ALA A 63 -16.80 2.89 13.66
CA ALA A 63 -16.63 1.97 14.80
C ALA A 63 -16.73 2.67 16.16
N PHE A 64 -16.36 3.94 16.25
CA PHE A 64 -16.44 4.74 17.48
C PHE A 64 -17.78 5.48 17.65
N ARG A 65 -18.58 5.61 16.58
CA ARG A 65 -19.90 6.24 16.63
C ARG A 65 -20.98 5.23 16.97
N LYS A 66 -21.62 5.43 18.12
CA LYS A 66 -22.76 4.63 18.59
C LYS A 66 -24.08 4.93 17.84
N ASP A 67 -24.13 6.01 17.07
CA ASP A 67 -25.34 6.49 16.40
C ASP A 67 -25.11 6.63 14.90
N SER A 68 -25.58 5.61 14.15
CA SER A 68 -25.42 5.47 12.68
C SER A 68 -26.38 6.37 11.88
N SER A 69 -27.23 7.17 12.55
CA SER A 69 -28.32 7.91 11.90
C SER A 69 -27.90 9.24 11.27
N ASN A 70 -26.72 9.77 11.57
CA ASN A 70 -26.35 11.11 11.10
C ASN A 70 -25.47 11.07 9.84
N LYS A 71 -26.10 10.92 8.67
CA LYS A 71 -25.44 10.92 7.34
C LYS A 71 -24.61 12.19 7.06
N ASN A 72 -25.07 13.35 7.56
CA ASN A 72 -24.37 14.63 7.37
C ASN A 72 -23.03 14.65 8.12
N GLY A 73 -22.97 14.07 9.30
CA GLY A 73 -21.74 13.97 10.07
C GLY A 73 -20.70 13.02 9.46
N SER A 74 -21.16 11.99 8.75
CA SER A 74 -20.25 11.07 8.04
C SER A 74 -19.62 11.74 6.82
N MET A 75 -20.39 12.51 6.05
CA MET A 75 -19.89 13.23 4.88
C MET A 75 -18.93 14.36 5.27
N ALA A 76 -19.21 15.09 6.35
CA ALA A 76 -18.30 16.11 6.87
C ALA A 76 -16.96 15.48 7.33
N ALA A 77 -17.01 14.35 8.02
CA ALA A 77 -15.83 13.60 8.43
C ALA A 77 -14.99 13.15 7.22
N ALA A 78 -15.63 12.63 6.17
CA ALA A 78 -14.94 12.21 4.96
C ALA A 78 -14.22 13.40 4.27
N ARG A 79 -14.88 14.56 4.16
CA ARG A 79 -14.27 15.78 3.59
C ARG A 79 -13.09 16.29 4.40
N ILE A 80 -13.22 16.32 5.72
CA ILE A 80 -12.14 16.75 6.62
C ILE A 80 -10.96 15.79 6.50
N THR A 81 -11.21 14.48 6.51
CA THR A 81 -10.15 13.46 6.34
C THR A 81 -9.43 13.63 5.01
N LEU A 82 -10.17 13.84 3.92
CA LEU A 82 -9.61 14.09 2.60
C LEU A 82 -8.69 15.32 2.60
N LEU A 83 -9.14 16.42 3.18
CA LEU A 83 -8.34 17.64 3.29
C LEU A 83 -7.06 17.40 4.13
N VAL A 84 -7.19 16.73 5.27
CA VAL A 84 -6.03 16.42 6.13
C VAL A 84 -5.01 15.55 5.41
N ILE A 85 -5.45 14.48 4.76
CA ILE A 85 -4.56 13.59 3.99
C ILE A 85 -3.88 14.37 2.85
N SER A 86 -4.63 15.19 2.11
CA SER A 86 -4.08 16.01 1.02
C SER A 86 -3.03 17.01 1.50
N VAL A 87 -3.27 17.67 2.62
CA VAL A 87 -2.28 18.61 3.22
C VAL A 87 -1.02 17.86 3.67
N VAL A 88 -1.17 16.72 4.34
CA VAL A 88 -0.03 15.91 4.78
C VAL A 88 0.77 15.40 3.56
N ALA A 89 0.08 14.91 2.53
CA ALA A 89 0.72 14.44 1.30
C ALA A 89 1.48 15.58 0.60
N ALA A 90 0.88 16.78 0.48
CA ALA A 90 1.53 17.96 -0.09
C ALA A 90 2.75 18.39 0.72
N PHE A 91 2.69 18.29 2.06
CA PHE A 91 3.83 18.60 2.92
C PHE A 91 4.99 17.62 2.72
N ILE A 92 4.70 16.32 2.63
CA ILE A 92 5.70 15.27 2.37
C ILE A 92 6.32 15.45 0.96
N ALA A 93 5.49 15.80 -0.03
CA ALA A 93 5.91 16.01 -1.41
C ALA A 93 6.83 17.24 -1.63
N ARG A 94 6.99 18.10 -0.62
CA ARG A 94 7.89 19.28 -0.71
C ARG A 94 9.38 18.92 -0.81
N ASN A 95 9.75 17.72 -0.41
CA ASN A 95 11.16 17.31 -0.51
C ASN A 95 11.48 16.85 -1.96
N PRO A 96 12.25 17.61 -2.74
CA PRO A 96 12.56 17.29 -4.13
C PRO A 96 13.47 16.07 -4.28
N ASP A 97 14.19 15.70 -3.22
CA ASP A 97 15.14 14.57 -3.22
C ASP A 97 14.44 13.23 -2.93
N SER A 98 13.14 13.25 -2.58
CA SER A 98 12.38 12.04 -2.32
C SER A 98 12.07 11.30 -3.63
N SER A 99 12.56 10.07 -3.75
CA SER A 99 12.18 9.18 -4.85
C SER A 99 10.76 8.68 -4.66
N VAL A 100 9.89 8.93 -5.64
CA VAL A 100 8.50 8.42 -5.66
C VAL A 100 8.53 6.89 -5.66
N PHE A 101 9.44 6.29 -6.44
CA PHE A 101 9.63 4.84 -6.48
C PHE A 101 9.94 4.26 -5.09
N ALA A 102 10.83 4.90 -4.32
CA ALA A 102 11.18 4.43 -2.98
C ALA A 102 10.00 4.50 -2.00
N ILE A 103 9.16 5.56 -2.09
CA ILE A 103 7.97 5.71 -1.26
C ILE A 103 6.93 4.65 -1.61
N VAL A 104 6.63 4.48 -2.90
CA VAL A 104 5.64 3.50 -3.39
C VAL A 104 6.09 2.07 -3.09
N SER A 105 7.36 1.75 -3.33
CA SER A 105 7.91 0.43 -3.02
C SER A 105 7.79 0.10 -1.54
N PHE A 106 8.06 1.06 -0.66
CA PHE A 106 7.91 0.88 0.77
C PHE A 106 6.45 0.63 1.19
N ALA A 107 5.51 1.38 0.63
CA ALA A 107 4.08 1.16 0.86
C ALA A 107 3.63 -0.24 0.38
N TRP A 108 4.08 -0.66 -0.80
CA TRP A 108 3.80 -2.00 -1.33
C TRP A 108 4.43 -3.11 -0.50
N ALA A 109 5.64 -2.90 0.04
CA ALA A 109 6.23 -3.83 0.97
C ALA A 109 5.37 -3.99 2.23
N GLY A 110 4.87 -2.90 2.78
CA GLY A 110 3.97 -2.90 3.93
C GLY A 110 2.67 -3.69 3.67
N PHE A 111 1.97 -3.38 2.60
CA PHE A 111 0.75 -4.10 2.21
C PHE A 111 1.02 -5.55 1.84
N GLY A 112 2.03 -5.82 1.03
CA GLY A 112 2.39 -7.16 0.60
C GLY A 112 2.78 -8.07 1.74
N ALA A 113 3.56 -7.58 2.71
CA ALA A 113 3.97 -8.37 3.87
C ALA A 113 2.85 -8.54 4.91
N ALA A 114 1.97 -7.55 5.09
CA ALA A 114 0.87 -7.64 6.05
C ALA A 114 -0.28 -8.51 5.55
N PHE A 115 -0.69 -8.37 4.31
CA PHE A 115 -1.90 -9.02 3.78
C PHE A 115 -1.61 -10.24 2.90
N GLY A 116 -0.50 -10.25 2.14
CA GLY A 116 -0.16 -11.35 1.24
C GLY A 116 -0.15 -12.72 1.91
N PRO A 117 0.61 -12.92 2.99
CA PRO A 117 0.62 -14.17 3.74
C PRO A 117 -0.76 -14.57 4.26
N VAL A 118 -1.53 -13.61 4.78
CA VAL A 118 -2.87 -13.88 5.32
C VAL A 118 -3.81 -14.42 4.24
N VAL A 119 -3.81 -13.80 3.06
CA VAL A 119 -4.62 -14.26 1.91
C VAL A 119 -4.17 -15.64 1.48
N LEU A 120 -2.87 -15.88 1.33
CA LEU A 120 -2.34 -17.19 0.94
C LEU A 120 -2.74 -18.29 1.93
N PHE A 121 -2.51 -18.07 3.21
CA PHE A 121 -2.84 -19.07 4.22
C PHE A 121 -4.32 -19.26 4.40
N SER A 122 -5.15 -18.22 4.25
CA SER A 122 -6.62 -18.37 4.32
C SER A 122 -7.20 -19.18 3.16
N LEU A 123 -6.56 -19.11 1.98
CA LEU A 123 -7.03 -19.86 0.79
C LEU A 123 -6.49 -21.29 0.74
N PHE A 124 -5.29 -21.55 1.24
CA PHE A 124 -4.61 -22.82 1.04
C PHE A 124 -4.38 -23.64 2.32
N TRP A 125 -4.59 -23.05 3.50
CA TRP A 125 -4.34 -23.74 4.76
C TRP A 125 -5.53 -23.68 5.73
N LYS A 126 -6.29 -24.77 5.79
CA LYS A 126 -7.51 -24.93 6.60
C LYS A 126 -7.33 -24.60 8.09
N ARG A 127 -6.08 -24.68 8.61
CA ARG A 127 -5.78 -24.46 10.04
C ARG A 127 -5.68 -23.00 10.41
N THR A 128 -5.63 -22.07 9.45
CA THR A 128 -5.55 -20.62 9.67
C THR A 128 -6.75 -20.14 10.50
N ASN A 129 -6.46 -19.38 11.54
CA ASN A 129 -7.47 -18.80 12.41
C ASN A 129 -7.28 -17.29 12.56
N LYS A 130 -8.24 -16.62 13.21
CA LYS A 130 -8.21 -15.15 13.39
C LYS A 130 -6.96 -14.64 14.11
N TRP A 131 -6.43 -15.39 15.07
CA TRP A 131 -5.26 -15.00 15.85
C TRP A 131 -3.98 -15.12 15.03
N GLY A 132 -3.88 -16.19 14.24
CA GLY A 132 -2.77 -16.35 13.29
C GLY A 132 -2.78 -15.26 12.22
N ALA A 133 -3.94 -14.95 11.63
CA ALA A 133 -4.08 -13.86 10.68
C ALA A 133 -3.67 -12.51 11.28
N LEU A 134 -4.14 -12.19 12.47
CA LEU A 134 -3.78 -10.95 13.17
C LEU A 134 -2.27 -10.88 13.44
N ALA A 135 -1.69 -11.97 13.95
CA ALA A 135 -0.26 -12.04 14.21
C ALA A 135 0.57 -11.85 12.93
N GLY A 136 0.14 -12.46 11.82
CA GLY A 136 0.78 -12.28 10.51
C GLY A 136 0.75 -10.83 10.04
N MET A 137 -0.41 -10.17 10.12
CA MET A 137 -0.54 -8.76 9.75
C MET A 137 0.37 -7.85 10.58
N VAL A 138 0.35 -8.01 11.91
CA VAL A 138 1.13 -7.18 12.82
C VAL A 138 2.63 -7.44 12.65
N CYS A 139 3.05 -8.70 12.60
CA CYS A 139 4.46 -9.05 12.41
C CYS A 139 4.98 -8.63 11.03
N GLY A 140 4.20 -8.88 9.96
CA GLY A 140 4.58 -8.49 8.60
C GLY A 140 4.69 -6.98 8.45
N GLY A 141 3.66 -6.24 8.87
CA GLY A 141 3.68 -4.79 8.81
C GLY A 141 4.80 -4.16 9.63
N SER A 142 4.98 -4.60 10.89
CA SER A 142 6.05 -4.09 11.77
C SER A 142 7.44 -4.43 11.24
N MET A 143 7.61 -5.63 10.67
CA MET A 143 8.91 -6.07 10.18
C MET A 143 9.42 -5.29 8.97
N VAL A 144 8.52 -4.75 8.13
CA VAL A 144 8.91 -3.85 7.04
C VAL A 144 9.63 -2.61 7.58
N PHE A 145 9.12 -2.01 8.64
CA PHE A 145 9.76 -0.86 9.29
C PHE A 145 11.09 -1.24 9.96
N ILE A 146 11.08 -2.33 10.72
CA ILE A 146 12.27 -2.84 11.41
C ILE A 146 13.37 -3.14 10.39
N TRP A 147 13.03 -3.85 9.30
CA TRP A 147 14.01 -4.19 8.28
C TRP A 147 14.59 -2.96 7.61
N LYS A 148 13.75 -2.04 7.16
CA LYS A 148 14.19 -0.83 6.42
C LYS A 148 15.08 0.08 7.25
N TYR A 149 14.71 0.31 8.52
CA TYR A 149 15.36 1.34 9.34
C TYR A 149 16.44 0.80 10.28
N LEU A 150 16.36 -0.49 10.70
CA LEU A 150 17.31 -1.07 11.64
C LEU A 150 18.24 -2.11 11.00
N ILE A 151 17.72 -3.00 10.14
CA ILE A 151 18.49 -4.13 9.63
C ILE A 151 19.20 -3.80 8.33
N ARG A 152 18.50 -3.22 7.36
CA ARG A 152 19.06 -2.86 6.05
C ARG A 152 20.28 -1.94 6.12
N PRO A 153 20.38 -0.96 7.05
CA PRO A 153 21.56 -0.11 7.20
C PRO A 153 22.85 -0.85 7.60
N LEU A 154 22.75 -2.09 8.11
CA LEU A 154 23.91 -2.94 8.43
C LEU A 154 24.70 -3.35 7.17
N GLY A 155 24.08 -3.24 5.98
CA GLY A 155 24.73 -3.52 4.70
C GLY A 155 24.96 -5.00 4.42
N GLY A 156 25.77 -5.31 3.41
CA GLY A 156 26.10 -6.68 3.02
C GLY A 156 24.88 -7.49 2.60
N ILE A 157 24.74 -8.70 3.13
CA ILE A 157 23.61 -9.62 2.85
C ILE A 157 22.25 -9.10 3.36
N TRP A 158 22.24 -8.13 4.28
CA TRP A 158 21.03 -7.55 4.84
C TRP A 158 20.44 -6.44 3.96
N ASN A 159 21.17 -5.99 2.93
CA ASN A 159 20.71 -4.96 2.01
C ASN A 159 19.77 -5.52 0.94
N ILE A 160 18.75 -6.25 1.36
CA ILE A 160 17.68 -6.78 0.51
C ILE A 160 16.40 -5.96 0.72
N TYR A 161 15.51 -6.06 -0.27
CA TYR A 161 14.23 -5.38 -0.23
C TYR A 161 13.36 -5.92 0.92
N GLU A 162 12.86 -5.03 1.74
CA GLU A 162 12.17 -5.30 3.01
C GLU A 162 10.93 -6.21 2.89
N LEU A 163 10.31 -6.28 1.72
CA LEU A 163 9.15 -7.15 1.48
C LEU A 163 9.46 -8.62 1.75
N LEU A 164 10.60 -9.12 1.23
CA LEU A 164 10.92 -10.55 1.31
C LEU A 164 11.07 -11.05 2.75
N PRO A 165 11.93 -10.47 3.59
CA PRO A 165 12.07 -10.94 4.97
C PRO A 165 10.79 -10.71 5.79
N ALA A 166 10.09 -9.61 5.60
CA ALA A 166 8.85 -9.33 6.30
C ALA A 166 7.73 -10.31 5.93
N PHE A 167 7.63 -10.68 4.66
CA PHE A 167 6.68 -11.69 4.17
C PHE A 167 6.96 -13.07 4.80
N LEU A 168 8.21 -13.51 4.83
CA LEU A 168 8.59 -14.81 5.41
C LEU A 168 8.33 -14.86 6.92
N ILE A 169 8.60 -13.77 7.63
CA ILE A 169 8.32 -13.65 9.07
C ILE A 169 6.81 -13.65 9.32
N ALA A 170 6.02 -12.97 8.51
CA ALA A 170 4.57 -13.01 8.60
C ALA A 170 4.03 -14.43 8.37
N CYS A 171 4.55 -15.17 7.38
CA CYS A 171 4.21 -16.58 7.17
C CYS A 171 4.51 -17.43 8.41
N ALA A 172 5.70 -17.29 8.97
CA ALA A 172 6.09 -18.01 10.18
C ALA A 172 5.18 -17.65 11.37
N ALA A 173 4.86 -16.37 11.56
CA ALA A 173 3.96 -15.92 12.61
C ALA A 173 2.54 -16.52 12.45
N ILE A 174 1.99 -16.55 11.25
CA ILE A 174 0.69 -17.17 10.97
C ILE A 174 0.72 -18.65 11.37
N VAL A 175 1.74 -19.40 10.94
CA VAL A 175 1.85 -20.83 11.23
C VAL A 175 1.96 -21.06 12.73
N ILE A 176 2.92 -20.41 13.39
CA ILE A 176 3.18 -20.61 14.81
C ILE A 176 1.94 -20.26 15.63
N VAL A 177 1.36 -19.08 15.44
CA VAL A 177 0.22 -18.63 16.24
C VAL A 177 -1.02 -19.44 15.94
N SER A 178 -1.29 -19.82 14.69
CA SER A 178 -2.42 -20.68 14.36
C SER A 178 -2.30 -22.07 14.97
N LEU A 179 -1.09 -22.61 15.11
CA LEU A 179 -0.88 -23.92 15.76
C LEU A 179 -1.04 -23.83 17.28
N LEU A 180 -0.61 -22.75 17.90
CA LEU A 180 -0.67 -22.50 19.34
C LEU A 180 -2.06 -22.07 19.83
N THR A 181 -2.94 -21.66 18.94
CA THR A 181 -4.30 -21.16 19.27
C THR A 181 -5.40 -22.15 18.85
N PRO A 182 -6.62 -22.00 19.40
CA PRO A 182 -7.74 -22.90 19.06
C PRO A 182 -8.00 -22.97 17.56
N LYS A 183 -8.45 -24.14 17.10
CA LYS A 183 -8.84 -24.36 15.70
C LYS A 183 -9.96 -23.40 15.28
N PRO A 184 -10.09 -23.12 13.98
CA PRO A 184 -11.27 -22.44 13.43
C PRO A 184 -12.57 -23.17 13.80
N SER A 185 -13.70 -22.47 13.75
CA SER A 185 -15.00 -23.09 13.99
C SER A 185 -15.30 -24.13 12.90
N LYS A 186 -16.14 -25.11 13.23
CA LYS A 186 -16.56 -26.14 12.27
C LYS A 186 -17.20 -25.56 11.02
N GLU A 187 -17.95 -24.48 11.16
CA GLU A 187 -18.57 -23.78 10.03
C GLU A 187 -17.53 -23.27 9.02
N ILE A 188 -16.41 -22.69 9.50
CA ILE A 188 -15.32 -22.23 8.65
C ILE A 188 -14.60 -23.42 7.98
N GLU A 189 -14.42 -24.52 8.72
CA GLU A 189 -13.78 -25.72 8.17
C GLU A 189 -14.66 -26.36 7.07
N GLU A 190 -15.96 -26.42 7.27
CA GLU A 190 -16.94 -26.94 6.29
C GLU A 190 -17.00 -26.05 5.05
N GLU A 191 -16.97 -24.73 5.22
CA GLU A 191 -16.95 -23.79 4.11
C GLU A 191 -15.65 -23.91 3.27
N PHE A 192 -14.51 -24.06 3.93
CA PHE A 192 -13.25 -24.32 3.27
C PHE A 192 -13.29 -25.61 2.43
N ASP A 193 -13.82 -26.70 3.00
CA ASP A 193 -13.94 -27.99 2.31
C ASP A 193 -14.93 -27.90 1.13
N ARG A 194 -16.03 -27.18 1.29
CA ARG A 194 -17.00 -26.95 0.22
C ARG A 194 -16.39 -26.22 -0.96
N VAL A 195 -15.62 -25.16 -0.71
CA VAL A 195 -14.93 -24.41 -1.78
C VAL A 195 -13.85 -25.27 -2.44
N ALA A 196 -13.12 -26.07 -1.67
CA ALA A 196 -12.10 -26.98 -2.21
C ALA A 196 -12.68 -28.06 -3.13
N GLN A 197 -13.94 -28.47 -2.91
CA GLN A 197 -14.66 -29.47 -3.73
C GLN A 197 -15.28 -28.87 -5.01
N MET A 198 -15.38 -27.53 -5.12
CA MET A 198 -15.91 -26.86 -6.31
C MET A 198 -14.89 -26.76 -7.47
N LYS A 199 -13.70 -27.35 -7.30
CA LYS A 199 -12.71 -27.54 -8.37
C LYS A 199 -12.97 -28.84 -9.11
#